data_79f779756bba931307f2c6e124de755d
#
_entry.id   79f779756bba931307f2c6e124de755d
#
_cell.length_a   1.000
_cell.length_b   1.000
_cell.length_c   1.000
_cell.angle_alpha   90.00
_cell.angle_beta   90.00
_cell.angle_gamma   90.00
#
_symmetry.space_group_name_H-M   'P 1'
#
loop_
_entity.id
_entity.type
_entity.pdbx_description
1 polymer ?
#
loop_
_entity_poly.entity_id
_entity_poly.type
_entity_poly.pdbx_seq_one_letter_code
_entity_poly.pdbx_strand_id
1 'polypeptide(L)'
;MRIKKVWAVYFSGTGTTEKTVRRIAAGMAQALDAELAVYDFTTPAARQRELRFGAEGLAVLGVPVYAGRVPNVLLPYLTKQLHGGGALAVPVVLFGNRNFDDGLIELRNILTEDGFMPVAGGAFVGEHAFSRTLGAGRPNGDDLAEMDAFARRAAEKVTALTAAPAEPVAVWGETPIRPYYTPRDRHGNPINILKVKPKTDMDRCGGCGLCAARCPMGSIDPADVSQVTGICIKCCACVKGCPAEAKYFDDAGYLYHKSELEEVYACPAANEVFL
;
A
#
# COMPACT_ATOMS: atom_id res chain seq x y z
N MET A 1 -1.56 -27.17 -10.63
CA MET A 1 -2.77 -26.54 -10.02
C MET A 1 -3.31 -25.50 -11.01
N ARG A 2 -4.64 -25.42 -11.27
CA ARG A 2 -5.20 -24.46 -12.22
C ARG A 2 -5.79 -23.26 -11.47
N ILE A 3 -5.31 -22.07 -11.75
CA ILE A 3 -5.91 -20.83 -11.26
C ILE A 3 -6.97 -20.38 -12.25
N LYS A 4 -8.20 -20.14 -11.78
CA LYS A 4 -9.31 -19.65 -12.61
C LYS A 4 -9.49 -18.14 -12.51
N LYS A 5 -9.07 -17.55 -11.38
CA LYS A 5 -9.29 -16.13 -11.09
C LYS A 5 -8.10 -15.50 -10.36
N VAL A 6 -7.60 -14.40 -10.93
CA VAL A 6 -6.61 -13.53 -10.30
C VAL A 6 -7.32 -12.27 -9.77
N TRP A 7 -7.02 -11.91 -8.55
CA TRP A 7 -7.59 -10.73 -7.90
C TRP A 7 -6.52 -9.66 -7.70
N ALA A 8 -6.82 -8.43 -8.11
CA ALA A 8 -6.10 -7.24 -7.70
C ALA A 8 -6.80 -6.65 -6.47
N VAL A 9 -6.23 -6.82 -5.29
CA VAL A 9 -6.80 -6.38 -4.00
C VAL A 9 -5.89 -5.32 -3.39
N TYR A 10 -6.38 -4.12 -3.13
CA TYR A 10 -5.47 -3.07 -2.67
C TYR A 10 -6.13 -2.01 -1.79
N PHE A 11 -5.27 -1.38 -0.96
CA PHE A 11 -5.51 -0.08 -0.35
C PHE A 11 -4.53 0.93 -0.97
N SER A 12 -5.06 2.04 -1.50
CA SER A 12 -4.24 3.03 -2.20
C SER A 12 -4.70 4.46 -1.94
N GLY A 13 -4.00 5.20 -1.08
CA GLY A 13 -4.33 6.60 -0.79
C GLY A 13 -4.05 7.55 -1.94
N THR A 14 -2.94 7.35 -2.66
CA THR A 14 -2.45 8.26 -3.72
C THR A 14 -2.41 7.63 -5.11
N GLY A 15 -2.90 6.39 -5.27
CA GLY A 15 -2.96 5.71 -6.56
C GLY A 15 -1.74 4.83 -6.90
N THR A 16 -0.60 4.98 -6.21
CA THR A 16 0.62 4.20 -6.52
C THR A 16 0.46 2.71 -6.26
N THR A 17 -0.11 2.33 -5.10
CA THR A 17 -0.37 0.92 -4.78
C THR A 17 -1.35 0.30 -5.77
N GLU A 18 -2.43 1.00 -6.10
CA GLU A 18 -3.39 0.60 -7.12
C GLU A 18 -2.71 0.30 -8.45
N LYS A 19 -1.92 1.26 -8.98
CA LYS A 19 -1.20 1.13 -10.26
C LYS A 19 -0.34 -0.13 -10.29
N THR A 20 0.44 -0.37 -9.23
CA THR A 20 1.34 -1.51 -9.10
C THR A 20 0.59 -2.84 -9.01
N VAL A 21 -0.37 -2.94 -8.11
CA VAL A 21 -1.12 -4.19 -7.88
C VAL A 21 -1.94 -4.59 -9.11
N ARG A 22 -2.61 -3.62 -9.74
CA ARG A 22 -3.37 -3.88 -10.98
C ARG A 22 -2.47 -4.36 -12.11
N ARG A 23 -1.27 -3.78 -12.26
CA ARG A 23 -0.33 -4.18 -13.31
C ARG A 23 0.16 -5.61 -13.10
N ILE A 24 0.62 -5.94 -11.89
CA ILE A 24 1.09 -7.29 -11.56
C ILE A 24 -0.04 -8.30 -11.73
N ALA A 25 -1.24 -8.02 -11.19
CA ALA A 25 -2.38 -8.91 -11.30
C ALA A 25 -2.82 -9.13 -12.74
N ALA A 26 -2.82 -8.08 -13.58
CA ALA A 26 -3.16 -8.21 -15.01
C ALA A 26 -2.14 -9.07 -15.76
N GLY A 27 -0.83 -8.86 -15.52
CA GLY A 27 0.23 -9.68 -16.12
C GLY A 27 0.12 -11.15 -15.70
N MET A 28 -0.16 -11.43 -14.43
CA MET A 28 -0.38 -12.79 -13.94
C MET A 28 -1.66 -13.42 -14.50
N ALA A 29 -2.78 -12.66 -14.57
CA ALA A 29 -4.04 -13.15 -15.13
C ALA A 29 -3.87 -13.55 -16.61
N GLN A 30 -3.18 -12.71 -17.38
CA GLN A 30 -2.86 -13.01 -18.78
C GLN A 30 -2.00 -14.26 -18.94
N ALA A 31 -0.92 -14.38 -18.13
CA ALA A 31 0.01 -15.51 -18.21
C ALA A 31 -0.61 -16.84 -17.75
N LEU A 32 -1.60 -16.79 -16.84
CA LEU A 32 -2.30 -17.97 -16.31
C LEU A 32 -3.61 -18.29 -17.04
N ASP A 33 -3.98 -17.54 -18.07
CA ASP A 33 -5.28 -17.65 -18.77
C ASP A 33 -6.45 -17.64 -17.78
N ALA A 34 -6.44 -16.67 -16.84
CA ALA A 34 -7.40 -16.57 -15.75
C ALA A 34 -8.20 -15.25 -15.81
N GLU A 35 -9.42 -15.27 -15.25
CA GLU A 35 -10.23 -14.06 -15.08
C GLU A 35 -9.52 -13.07 -14.15
N LEU A 36 -9.54 -11.76 -14.50
CA LEU A 36 -9.07 -10.69 -13.63
C LEU A 36 -10.24 -10.04 -12.89
N ALA A 37 -10.17 -9.99 -11.57
CA ALA A 37 -11.08 -9.22 -10.74
C ALA A 37 -10.33 -8.15 -9.94
N VAL A 38 -11.03 -7.08 -9.57
CA VAL A 38 -10.44 -5.98 -8.82
C VAL A 38 -11.28 -5.69 -7.58
N TYR A 39 -10.59 -5.49 -6.46
CA TYR A 39 -11.23 -5.03 -5.23
C TYR A 39 -10.39 -3.95 -4.55
N ASP A 40 -10.93 -2.74 -4.55
CA ASP A 40 -10.37 -1.58 -3.85
C ASP A 40 -11.00 -1.45 -2.47
N PHE A 41 -10.22 -1.68 -1.41
CA PHE A 41 -10.67 -1.50 -0.02
C PHE A 41 -10.16 -0.19 0.62
N THR A 42 -9.84 0.81 -0.20
CA THR A 42 -9.31 2.10 0.26
C THR A 42 -10.32 2.86 1.11
N THR A 43 -11.61 2.84 0.76
CA THR A 43 -12.63 3.58 1.50
C THR A 43 -13.18 2.82 2.70
N PRO A 44 -13.70 3.51 3.75
CA PRO A 44 -14.31 2.84 4.89
C PRO A 44 -15.48 1.93 4.51
N ALA A 45 -16.30 2.33 3.54
CA ALA A 45 -17.45 1.54 3.08
C ALA A 45 -17.02 0.21 2.45
N ALA A 46 -15.94 0.21 1.67
CA ALA A 46 -15.40 -1.00 1.07
C ALA A 46 -14.90 -1.99 2.14
N ARG A 47 -14.33 -1.50 3.25
CA ARG A 47 -13.85 -2.34 4.36
C ARG A 47 -14.95 -2.92 5.27
N GLN A 48 -16.20 -2.63 4.99
CA GLN A 48 -17.34 -3.28 5.67
C GLN A 48 -17.67 -4.66 5.07
N ARG A 49 -17.16 -4.94 3.88
CA ARG A 49 -17.47 -6.17 3.15
C ARG A 49 -16.41 -7.22 3.37
N GLU A 50 -16.81 -8.42 3.76
CA GLU A 50 -15.94 -9.60 3.73
C GLU A 50 -15.56 -9.97 2.29
N LEU A 51 -14.33 -10.45 2.15
CA LEU A 51 -13.83 -11.08 0.93
C LEU A 51 -13.43 -12.51 1.22
N ARG A 52 -14.06 -13.43 0.51
CA ARG A 52 -13.77 -14.86 0.57
C ARG A 52 -13.19 -15.34 -0.75
N PHE A 53 -12.09 -16.05 -0.65
CA PHE A 53 -11.40 -16.66 -1.77
C PHE A 53 -11.51 -18.17 -1.70
N GLY A 54 -10.97 -18.89 -2.66
CA GLY A 54 -10.93 -20.34 -2.70
C GLY A 54 -9.70 -20.84 -3.43
N ALA A 55 -9.43 -22.12 -3.37
CA ALA A 55 -8.20 -22.76 -3.86
C ALA A 55 -7.89 -22.57 -5.35
N GLU A 56 -8.88 -22.18 -6.18
CA GLU A 56 -8.67 -21.85 -7.60
C GLU A 56 -8.41 -20.34 -7.82
N GLY A 57 -8.26 -19.56 -6.73
CA GLY A 57 -7.96 -18.13 -6.76
C GLY A 57 -6.51 -17.83 -6.47
N LEU A 58 -6.06 -16.67 -6.99
CA LEU A 58 -4.79 -16.05 -6.66
C LEU A 58 -5.04 -14.57 -6.34
N ALA A 59 -4.61 -14.11 -5.18
CA ALA A 59 -4.75 -12.72 -4.77
C ALA A 59 -3.40 -11.98 -4.85
N VAL A 60 -3.26 -11.00 -5.75
CA VAL A 60 -2.22 -9.98 -5.66
C VAL A 60 -2.74 -8.90 -4.72
N LEU A 61 -2.26 -8.92 -3.48
CA LEU A 61 -2.77 -8.03 -2.44
C LEU A 61 -1.71 -7.01 -2.04
N GLY A 62 -2.05 -5.72 -2.17
CA GLY A 62 -1.11 -4.64 -1.94
C GLY A 62 -1.56 -3.56 -0.97
N VAL A 63 -0.60 -3.10 -0.15
CA VAL A 63 -0.76 -1.99 0.79
C VAL A 63 0.46 -1.08 0.76
N PRO A 64 0.35 0.21 1.12
CA PRO A 64 1.52 1.04 1.36
C PRO A 64 2.21 0.66 2.66
N VAL A 65 3.50 0.97 2.75
CA VAL A 65 4.27 0.88 4.01
C VAL A 65 4.14 2.21 4.77
N TYR A 66 3.58 2.15 5.98
CA TYR A 66 3.53 3.30 6.88
C TYR A 66 4.35 3.01 8.15
N ALA A 67 5.31 3.87 8.44
CA ALA A 67 6.20 3.70 9.58
C ALA A 67 6.88 2.30 9.62
N GLY A 68 7.30 1.80 8.46
CA GLY A 68 8.00 0.51 8.32
C GLY A 68 7.13 -0.73 8.37
N ARG A 69 5.81 -0.60 8.43
CA ARG A 69 4.84 -1.68 8.67
C ARG A 69 3.61 -1.58 7.77
N VAL A 70 2.77 -2.60 7.79
CA VAL A 70 1.38 -2.53 7.31
C VAL A 70 0.67 -1.43 8.09
N PRO A 71 -0.11 -0.52 7.46
CA PRO A 71 -0.81 0.52 8.20
C PRO A 71 -1.73 -0.09 9.27
N ASN A 72 -1.52 0.28 10.53
CA ASN A 72 -2.23 -0.29 11.68
C ASN A 72 -3.76 -0.20 11.57
N VAL A 73 -4.26 0.84 10.90
CA VAL A 73 -5.71 1.04 10.65
C VAL A 73 -6.31 0.00 9.70
N LEU A 74 -5.47 -0.72 8.95
CA LEU A 74 -5.89 -1.78 8.04
C LEU A 74 -5.93 -3.16 8.71
N LEU A 75 -5.20 -3.35 9.80
CA LEU A 75 -5.10 -4.65 10.48
C LEU A 75 -6.47 -5.26 10.81
N PRO A 76 -7.45 -4.51 11.37
CA PRO A 76 -8.77 -5.08 11.64
C PRO A 76 -9.50 -5.62 10.41
N TYR A 77 -9.31 -4.97 9.24
CA TYR A 77 -9.87 -5.45 7.99
C TYR A 77 -9.12 -6.66 7.46
N LEU A 78 -7.82 -6.59 7.39
CA LEU A 78 -6.95 -7.64 6.87
C LEU A 78 -7.11 -8.95 7.66
N THR A 79 -7.17 -8.87 9.01
CA THR A 79 -7.21 -10.07 9.88
C THR A 79 -8.62 -10.60 10.17
N LYS A 80 -9.70 -9.88 9.80
CA LYS A 80 -11.07 -10.27 10.16
C LYS A 80 -12.04 -10.38 8.99
N GLN A 81 -11.71 -9.73 7.87
CA GLN A 81 -12.64 -9.61 6.73
C GLN A 81 -12.09 -10.28 5.46
N LEU A 82 -10.84 -10.74 5.49
CA LEU A 82 -10.25 -11.51 4.39
C LEU A 82 -10.15 -12.98 4.78
N HIS A 83 -10.56 -13.86 3.88
CA HIS A 83 -10.54 -15.31 4.11
C HIS A 83 -9.99 -16.01 2.87
N GLY A 84 -8.77 -16.53 2.98
CA GLY A 84 -8.00 -17.09 1.85
C GLY A 84 -8.59 -18.39 1.30
N GLY A 85 -9.13 -19.27 2.17
CA GLY A 85 -9.75 -20.54 1.72
C GLY A 85 -8.84 -21.40 0.86
N GLY A 86 -7.53 -21.35 1.08
CA GLY A 86 -6.50 -22.07 0.32
C GLY A 86 -6.10 -21.40 -1.00
N ALA A 87 -6.53 -20.17 -1.27
CA ALA A 87 -6.06 -19.40 -2.42
C ALA A 87 -4.57 -19.11 -2.33
N LEU A 88 -3.91 -19.01 -3.50
CA LEU A 88 -2.55 -18.48 -3.57
C LEU A 88 -2.55 -16.96 -3.35
N ALA A 89 -1.43 -16.43 -2.84
CA ALA A 89 -1.27 -15.00 -2.68
C ALA A 89 0.09 -14.48 -3.16
N VAL A 90 0.09 -13.22 -3.58
CA VAL A 90 1.28 -12.42 -3.86
C VAL A 90 1.18 -11.13 -3.06
N PRO A 91 1.72 -11.07 -1.82
CA PRO A 91 1.81 -9.83 -1.06
C PRO A 91 2.70 -8.82 -1.78
N VAL A 92 2.20 -7.58 -1.88
CA VAL A 92 2.89 -6.45 -2.50
C VAL A 92 2.87 -5.25 -1.56
N VAL A 93 4.02 -4.64 -1.32
CA VAL A 93 4.08 -3.41 -0.55
C VAL A 93 4.68 -2.27 -1.35
N LEU A 94 4.16 -1.06 -1.15
CA LEU A 94 4.67 0.17 -1.76
C LEU A 94 5.31 1.04 -0.70
N PHE A 95 6.55 1.46 -0.90
CA PHE A 95 7.25 2.32 0.02
C PHE A 95 7.80 3.57 -0.65
N GLY A 96 7.86 4.67 0.11
CA GLY A 96 8.23 6.00 -0.39
C GLY A 96 9.74 6.25 -0.38
N ASN A 97 10.53 5.43 -1.06
CA ASN A 97 11.99 5.57 -1.25
C ASN A 97 12.86 5.40 0.02
N ARG A 98 12.31 5.39 1.24
CA ARG A 98 13.10 5.18 2.45
C ARG A 98 13.49 3.70 2.62
N ASN A 99 12.55 2.87 2.99
CA ASN A 99 12.68 1.42 3.18
C ASN A 99 11.28 0.83 3.38
N PHE A 100 11.11 -0.46 3.08
CA PHE A 100 9.87 -1.19 3.39
C PHE A 100 9.92 -1.92 4.74
N ASP A 101 11.09 -1.96 5.39
CA ASP A 101 11.31 -2.57 6.72
C ASP A 101 10.60 -3.93 6.85
N ASP A 102 9.65 -4.05 7.79
CA ASP A 102 8.89 -5.28 8.01
C ASP A 102 7.52 -5.31 7.32
N GLY A 103 7.20 -4.31 6.49
CA GLY A 103 5.88 -4.24 5.85
C GLY A 103 5.54 -5.45 4.99
N LEU A 104 6.52 -6.01 4.24
CA LEU A 104 6.28 -7.15 3.38
C LEU A 104 6.14 -8.46 4.16
N ILE A 105 7.02 -8.71 5.13
CA ILE A 105 6.93 -9.92 5.96
C ILE A 105 5.67 -9.91 6.82
N GLU A 106 5.27 -8.74 7.35
CA GLU A 106 4.02 -8.60 8.09
C GLU A 106 2.80 -8.92 7.21
N LEU A 107 2.73 -8.36 6.01
CA LEU A 107 1.63 -8.64 5.09
C LEU A 107 1.60 -10.11 4.68
N ARG A 108 2.78 -10.73 4.39
CA ARG A 108 2.90 -12.16 4.10
C ARG A 108 2.35 -13.02 5.25
N ASN A 109 2.72 -12.70 6.50
CA ASN A 109 2.30 -13.43 7.68
C ASN A 109 0.77 -13.32 7.88
N ILE A 110 0.20 -12.11 7.79
CA ILE A 110 -1.24 -11.88 7.88
C ILE A 110 -1.98 -12.74 6.85
N LEU A 111 -1.55 -12.72 5.59
CA LEU A 111 -2.19 -13.52 4.54
C LEU A 111 -2.09 -15.03 4.82
N THR A 112 -0.96 -15.49 5.37
CA THR A 112 -0.80 -16.90 5.76
C THR A 112 -1.78 -17.29 6.87
N GLU A 113 -1.90 -16.43 7.91
CA GLU A 113 -2.83 -16.63 9.02
C GLU A 113 -4.30 -16.61 8.57
N ASP A 114 -4.63 -15.81 7.56
CA ASP A 114 -5.97 -15.72 6.96
C ASP A 114 -6.29 -16.87 5.97
N GLY A 115 -5.39 -17.87 5.87
CA GLY A 115 -5.60 -19.07 5.06
C GLY A 115 -5.28 -18.92 3.58
N PHE A 116 -4.45 -17.95 3.21
CA PHE A 116 -3.80 -17.90 1.89
C PHE A 116 -2.46 -18.64 1.91
N MET A 117 -1.96 -18.96 0.72
CA MET A 117 -0.60 -19.46 0.53
C MET A 117 0.21 -18.44 -0.30
N PRO A 118 1.03 -17.58 0.34
CA PRO A 118 1.93 -16.67 -0.36
C PRO A 118 3.00 -17.42 -1.15
N VAL A 119 3.01 -17.26 -2.49
CA VAL A 119 3.92 -17.98 -3.40
C VAL A 119 5.02 -17.09 -4.00
N ALA A 120 4.82 -15.79 -3.99
CA ALA A 120 5.78 -14.77 -4.38
C ALA A 120 5.50 -13.51 -3.57
N GLY A 121 6.40 -12.53 -3.55
CA GLY A 121 6.20 -11.24 -2.88
C GLY A 121 7.02 -10.13 -3.50
N GLY A 122 6.60 -8.87 -3.34
CA GLY A 122 7.35 -7.74 -3.87
C GLY A 122 7.20 -6.46 -3.05
N ALA A 123 8.31 -5.73 -2.95
CA ALA A 123 8.37 -4.38 -2.40
C ALA A 123 8.77 -3.41 -3.51
N PHE A 124 7.88 -2.48 -3.84
CA PHE A 124 8.08 -1.55 -4.95
C PHE A 124 8.14 -0.11 -4.46
N VAL A 125 8.99 0.68 -5.11
CA VAL A 125 9.14 2.10 -4.80
C VAL A 125 8.01 2.88 -5.44
N GLY A 126 7.43 3.79 -4.67
CA GLY A 126 6.49 4.79 -5.15
C GLY A 126 6.87 6.20 -4.68
N GLU A 127 6.27 7.21 -5.27
CA GLU A 127 6.43 8.57 -4.79
C GLU A 127 5.98 8.67 -3.33
N HIS A 128 6.84 9.25 -2.47
CA HIS A 128 6.55 9.38 -1.03
C HIS A 128 5.30 10.22 -0.78
N ALA A 129 4.42 9.75 0.11
CA ALA A 129 3.14 10.43 0.36
C ALA A 129 3.31 11.90 0.82
N PHE A 130 4.31 12.20 1.65
CA PHE A 130 4.55 13.55 2.18
C PHE A 130 5.26 14.48 1.21
N SER A 131 5.91 13.94 0.16
CA SER A 131 6.83 14.66 -0.70
C SER A 131 6.35 14.68 -2.15
N ARG A 132 6.79 15.68 -2.92
CA ARG A 132 6.68 15.73 -4.38
C ARG A 132 8.04 15.53 -5.06
N THR A 133 9.12 15.39 -4.27
CA THR A 133 10.49 15.22 -4.77
C THR A 133 11.03 13.83 -4.45
N LEU A 134 10.74 13.30 -3.25
CA LEU A 134 11.22 11.99 -2.82
C LEU A 134 10.50 10.86 -3.56
N GLY A 135 11.24 10.11 -4.37
CA GLY A 135 10.69 9.10 -5.26
C GLY A 135 9.76 9.66 -6.34
N ALA A 136 9.96 10.93 -6.73
CA ALA A 136 9.13 11.61 -7.72
C ALA A 136 9.05 10.82 -9.03
N GLY A 137 7.83 10.71 -9.58
CA GLY A 137 7.59 9.98 -10.82
C GLY A 137 7.63 8.46 -10.71
N ARG A 138 7.94 7.89 -9.51
CA ARG A 138 7.90 6.45 -9.29
C ARG A 138 6.46 5.96 -8.97
N PRO A 139 6.04 4.80 -9.49
CA PRO A 139 6.78 3.93 -10.40
C PRO A 139 6.90 4.51 -11.81
N ASN A 140 8.13 4.52 -12.34
CA ASN A 140 8.51 4.97 -13.67
C ASN A 140 8.49 3.81 -14.70
N GLY A 141 9.07 4.03 -15.90
CA GLY A 141 9.13 3.02 -16.96
C GLY A 141 9.91 1.76 -16.57
N ASP A 142 11.04 1.92 -15.89
CA ASP A 142 11.88 0.81 -15.44
C ASP A 142 11.16 -0.01 -14.37
N ASP A 143 10.54 0.67 -13.39
CA ASP A 143 9.70 0.00 -12.38
C ASP A 143 8.58 -0.82 -13.00
N LEU A 144 7.93 -0.27 -14.03
CA LEU A 144 6.86 -0.97 -14.72
C LEU A 144 7.38 -2.22 -15.46
N ALA A 145 8.58 -2.14 -16.06
CA ALA A 145 9.22 -3.30 -16.68
C ALA A 145 9.60 -4.37 -15.66
N GLU A 146 10.09 -3.98 -14.48
CA GLU A 146 10.37 -4.91 -13.37
C GLU A 146 9.10 -5.58 -12.85
N MET A 147 8.00 -4.84 -12.72
CA MET A 147 6.69 -5.40 -12.34
C MET A 147 6.20 -6.43 -13.35
N ASP A 148 6.37 -6.17 -14.66
CA ASP A 148 5.99 -7.12 -15.71
C ASP A 148 6.87 -8.38 -15.68
N ALA A 149 8.17 -8.23 -15.46
CA ALA A 149 9.10 -9.35 -15.31
C ALA A 149 8.77 -10.18 -14.06
N PHE A 150 8.46 -9.51 -12.95
CA PHE A 150 8.01 -10.17 -11.72
C PHE A 150 6.71 -10.95 -11.92
N ALA A 151 5.71 -10.32 -12.54
CA ALA A 151 4.42 -10.97 -12.84
C ALA A 151 4.59 -12.25 -13.66
N ARG A 152 5.43 -12.21 -14.72
CA ARG A 152 5.74 -13.40 -15.55
C ARG A 152 6.39 -14.50 -14.71
N ARG A 153 7.47 -14.19 -13.98
CA ARG A 153 8.21 -15.17 -13.16
C ARG A 153 7.31 -15.78 -12.06
N ALA A 154 6.46 -14.97 -11.43
CA ALA A 154 5.51 -15.46 -10.44
C ALA A 154 4.44 -16.37 -11.07
N ALA A 155 3.95 -16.04 -12.26
CA ALA A 155 3.02 -16.89 -13.01
C ALA A 155 3.67 -18.20 -13.47
N GLU A 156 4.90 -18.18 -13.96
CA GLU A 156 5.69 -19.38 -14.31
C GLU A 156 5.84 -20.31 -13.08
N LYS A 157 6.20 -19.75 -11.93
CA LYS A 157 6.25 -20.51 -10.67
C LYS A 157 4.90 -21.14 -10.34
N VAL A 158 3.80 -20.38 -10.40
CA VAL A 158 2.44 -20.90 -10.14
C VAL A 158 2.06 -22.02 -11.11
N THR A 159 2.41 -21.87 -12.39
CA THR A 159 2.14 -22.89 -13.41
C THR A 159 2.87 -24.20 -13.14
N ALA A 160 4.10 -24.12 -12.60
CA ALA A 160 4.91 -25.29 -12.25
C ALA A 160 4.42 -26.02 -10.98
N LEU A 161 3.54 -25.41 -10.19
CA LEU A 161 3.02 -26.01 -8.97
C LEU A 161 2.03 -27.15 -9.28
N THR A 162 2.30 -28.35 -8.79
CA THR A 162 1.38 -29.49 -8.79
C THR A 162 0.40 -29.46 -7.60
N ALA A 163 0.85 -28.87 -6.48
CA ALA A 163 0.08 -28.63 -5.25
C ALA A 163 0.51 -27.31 -4.60
N ALA A 164 -0.26 -26.80 -3.66
CA ALA A 164 0.16 -25.64 -2.86
C ALA A 164 1.47 -25.97 -2.11
N PRO A 165 2.44 -25.04 -2.04
CA PRO A 165 3.65 -25.23 -1.24
C PRO A 165 3.32 -25.50 0.23
N ALA A 166 4.23 -26.19 0.94
CA ALA A 166 4.08 -26.44 2.37
C ALA A 166 4.33 -25.16 3.21
N GLU A 167 5.20 -24.28 2.70
CA GLU A 167 5.62 -23.05 3.39
C GLU A 167 5.42 -21.83 2.49
N PRO A 168 5.06 -20.68 3.09
CA PRO A 168 4.96 -19.43 2.33
C PRO A 168 6.33 -18.98 1.84
N VAL A 169 6.34 -18.17 0.77
CA VAL A 169 7.57 -17.58 0.22
C VAL A 169 8.37 -16.86 1.32
N ALA A 170 9.69 -17.09 1.33
CA ALA A 170 10.60 -16.34 2.19
C ALA A 170 10.74 -14.91 1.68
N VAL A 171 10.60 -13.93 2.55
CA VAL A 171 10.79 -12.50 2.27
C VAL A 171 11.62 -11.87 3.37
N TRP A 172 12.20 -10.72 3.10
CA TRP A 172 12.96 -9.98 4.12
C TRP A 172 12.05 -9.36 5.17
N GLY A 173 12.58 -9.29 6.39
CA GLY A 173 11.97 -8.70 7.58
C GLY A 173 12.41 -9.44 8.84
N GLU A 174 12.06 -8.88 9.99
CA GLU A 174 12.45 -9.40 11.30
C GLU A 174 11.37 -10.35 11.87
N THR A 175 11.83 -11.28 12.68
CA THR A 175 10.95 -12.12 13.51
C THR A 175 11.49 -12.14 14.92
N PRO A 176 10.77 -11.57 15.91
CA PRO A 176 9.45 -10.94 15.80
C PRO A 176 9.46 -9.62 15.02
N ILE A 177 8.30 -9.24 14.47
CA ILE A 177 8.10 -7.99 13.73
C ILE A 177 8.47 -6.78 14.61
N ARG A 178 9.28 -5.84 14.07
CA ARG A 178 9.71 -4.62 14.77
C ARG A 178 8.55 -3.69 15.10
N PRO A 179 8.67 -2.83 16.12
CA PRO A 179 7.71 -1.76 16.37
C PRO A 179 7.59 -0.79 15.18
N TYR A 180 6.46 -0.09 15.08
CA TYR A 180 6.31 1.00 14.12
C TYR A 180 7.40 2.05 14.29
N TYR A 181 8.00 2.47 13.20
CA TYR A 181 9.01 3.54 13.19
C TYR A 181 8.43 4.83 13.81
N THR A 182 9.18 5.41 14.72
CA THR A 182 8.86 6.72 15.31
C THR A 182 9.81 7.76 14.70
N PRO A 183 9.29 8.80 14.02
CA PRO A 183 10.11 9.90 13.52
C PRO A 183 10.94 10.52 14.65
N ARG A 184 12.19 10.87 14.35
CA ARG A 184 13.11 11.53 15.30
C ARG A 184 13.76 12.71 14.60
N ASP A 185 14.13 13.72 15.39
CA ASP A 185 14.97 14.80 14.91
C ASP A 185 16.46 14.38 14.83
N ARG A 186 17.32 15.26 14.33
CA ARG A 186 18.77 15.01 14.20
C ARG A 186 19.49 14.85 15.55
N HIS A 187 18.83 15.18 16.66
CA HIS A 187 19.32 14.97 18.00
C HIS A 187 18.77 13.69 18.63
N GLY A 188 17.97 12.91 17.89
CA GLY A 188 17.36 11.67 18.35
C GLY A 188 16.05 11.84 19.15
N ASN A 189 15.54 13.06 19.30
CA ASN A 189 14.28 13.31 19.99
C ASN A 189 13.09 12.87 19.14
N PRO A 190 12.07 12.24 19.72
CA PRO A 190 10.90 11.81 18.96
C PRO A 190 10.06 13.00 18.46
N ILE A 191 9.64 12.94 17.20
CA ILE A 191 8.72 13.90 16.60
C ILE A 191 7.32 13.30 16.59
N ASN A 192 6.39 13.93 17.32
CA ASN A 192 5.02 13.44 17.39
C ASN A 192 4.11 14.10 16.37
N ILE A 193 3.83 13.37 15.30
CA ILE A 193 2.91 13.81 14.23
C ILE A 193 1.54 13.11 14.29
N LEU A 194 1.25 12.32 15.32
CA LEU A 194 0.04 11.48 15.38
C LEU A 194 -1.25 12.28 15.25
N LYS A 195 -1.33 13.45 15.90
CA LYS A 195 -2.52 14.31 15.91
C LYS A 195 -2.53 15.35 14.78
N VAL A 196 -1.48 15.40 13.95
CA VAL A 196 -1.39 16.36 12.84
C VAL A 196 -2.44 16.04 11.78
N LYS A 197 -3.18 17.06 11.35
CA LYS A 197 -4.24 16.99 10.35
C LYS A 197 -3.97 18.01 9.24
N PRO A 198 -4.38 17.74 7.98
CA PRO A 198 -4.24 18.72 6.92
C PRO A 198 -5.19 19.89 7.13
N LYS A 199 -4.77 21.07 6.70
CA LYS A 199 -5.58 22.29 6.61
C LYS A 199 -6.08 22.49 5.18
N THR A 200 -7.00 23.46 5.05
CA THR A 200 -7.55 23.86 3.75
C THR A 200 -7.38 25.36 3.60
N ASP A 201 -6.75 25.75 2.51
CA ASP A 201 -6.74 27.15 2.04
C ASP A 201 -8.08 27.40 1.36
N MET A 202 -8.95 28.15 2.03
CA MET A 202 -10.31 28.41 1.55
C MET A 202 -10.35 29.41 0.38
N ASP A 203 -9.32 30.21 0.21
CA ASP A 203 -9.22 31.14 -0.95
C ASP A 203 -8.92 30.37 -2.24
N ARG A 204 -8.24 29.22 -2.13
CA ARG A 204 -7.94 28.33 -3.25
C ARG A 204 -8.98 27.24 -3.45
N CYS A 205 -9.76 26.92 -2.41
CA CYS A 205 -10.66 25.78 -2.43
C CYS A 205 -11.92 26.05 -3.26
N GLY A 206 -12.07 25.32 -4.37
CA GLY A 206 -13.29 25.38 -5.21
C GLY A 206 -14.48 24.56 -4.72
N GLY A 207 -14.47 24.01 -3.50
CA GLY A 207 -15.59 23.28 -2.92
C GLY A 207 -15.95 21.95 -3.60
N CYS A 208 -15.05 21.34 -4.41
CA CYS A 208 -15.37 20.16 -5.23
C CYS A 208 -15.61 18.85 -4.46
N GLY A 209 -15.34 18.78 -3.15
CA GLY A 209 -15.57 17.61 -2.30
C GLY A 209 -14.63 16.41 -2.52
N LEU A 210 -13.73 16.43 -3.49
CA LEU A 210 -12.86 15.29 -3.83
C LEU A 210 -11.99 14.81 -2.64
N CYS A 211 -11.53 15.72 -1.79
CA CYS A 211 -10.74 15.39 -0.62
C CYS A 211 -11.52 14.58 0.42
N ALA A 212 -12.80 14.87 0.61
CA ALA A 212 -13.69 14.10 1.48
C ALA A 212 -14.02 12.73 0.86
N ALA A 213 -14.37 12.69 -0.42
CA ALA A 213 -14.71 11.45 -1.14
C ALA A 213 -13.53 10.45 -1.19
N ARG A 214 -12.28 10.94 -1.30
CA ARG A 214 -11.07 10.12 -1.37
C ARG A 214 -10.44 9.81 0.00
N CYS A 215 -10.98 10.37 1.10
CA CYS A 215 -10.38 10.15 2.41
C CYS A 215 -10.52 8.69 2.85
N PRO A 216 -9.40 7.93 2.99
CA PRO A 216 -9.47 6.52 3.35
C PRO A 216 -10.06 6.27 4.75
N MET A 217 -10.12 7.33 5.57
CA MET A 217 -10.65 7.26 6.93
C MET A 217 -12.05 7.87 7.04
N GLY A 218 -12.59 8.49 5.95
CA GLY A 218 -13.84 9.23 6.03
C GLY A 218 -13.79 10.40 7.02
N SER A 219 -12.59 10.96 7.24
CA SER A 219 -12.36 11.93 8.32
C SER A 219 -12.58 13.38 7.92
N ILE A 220 -12.77 13.67 6.64
CA ILE A 220 -13.04 15.02 6.13
C ILE A 220 -14.55 15.19 5.98
N ASP A 221 -15.08 16.24 6.59
CA ASP A 221 -16.52 16.54 6.51
C ASP A 221 -16.90 16.90 5.06
N PRO A 222 -17.85 16.20 4.43
CA PRO A 222 -18.27 16.51 3.07
C PRO A 222 -19.04 17.82 2.96
N ALA A 223 -19.67 18.31 4.05
CA ALA A 223 -20.38 19.58 4.08
C ALA A 223 -19.43 20.78 4.29
N ASP A 224 -18.35 20.57 5.02
CA ASP A 224 -17.28 21.56 5.22
C ASP A 224 -15.91 20.87 5.13
N VAL A 225 -15.33 20.86 3.95
CA VAL A 225 -14.04 20.20 3.69
C VAL A 225 -12.87 20.80 4.46
N SER A 226 -13.03 21.94 5.14
CA SER A 226 -12.01 22.49 6.04
C SER A 226 -11.92 21.69 7.33
N GLN A 227 -12.99 21.00 7.73
CA GLN A 227 -13.07 20.22 8.95
C GLN A 227 -12.55 18.80 8.75
N VAL A 228 -11.59 18.42 9.58
CA VAL A 228 -11.09 17.05 9.66
C VAL A 228 -11.47 16.49 11.03
N THR A 229 -12.64 15.87 11.10
CA THR A 229 -13.28 15.46 12.38
C THR A 229 -12.69 14.14 12.92
N GLY A 230 -12.32 13.23 12.04
CA GLY A 230 -11.82 11.90 12.40
C GLY A 230 -10.29 11.78 12.48
N ILE A 231 -9.83 10.53 12.43
CA ILE A 231 -8.40 10.17 12.46
C ILE A 231 -7.76 10.48 11.11
N CYS A 232 -6.61 11.17 11.10
CA CYS A 232 -5.79 11.36 9.92
C CYS A 232 -4.56 10.43 9.97
N ILE A 233 -4.45 9.54 8.98
CA ILE A 233 -3.29 8.64 8.82
C ILE A 233 -2.18 9.25 7.95
N LYS A 234 -2.30 10.50 7.59
CA LYS A 234 -1.33 11.26 6.78
C LYS A 234 -0.98 10.59 5.44
N CYS A 235 -1.95 9.88 4.85
CA CYS A 235 -1.80 9.25 3.54
C CYS A 235 -1.67 10.24 2.38
N CYS A 236 -1.93 11.53 2.63
CA CYS A 236 -1.89 12.62 1.66
C CYS A 236 -2.82 12.46 0.43
N ALA A 237 -3.82 11.58 0.46
CA ALA A 237 -4.82 11.45 -0.59
C ALA A 237 -5.51 12.79 -0.90
N CYS A 238 -5.88 13.54 0.14
CA CYS A 238 -6.49 14.85 0.00
C CYS A 238 -5.52 15.93 -0.49
N VAL A 239 -4.24 15.86 -0.11
CA VAL A 239 -3.21 16.84 -0.50
C VAL A 239 -2.80 16.62 -1.96
N LYS A 240 -2.42 15.38 -2.32
CA LYS A 240 -1.99 15.07 -3.69
C LYS A 240 -3.14 15.03 -4.70
N GLY A 241 -4.33 14.72 -4.24
CA GLY A 241 -5.52 14.64 -5.08
C GLY A 241 -6.32 15.93 -5.21
N CYS A 242 -5.89 17.03 -4.58
CA CYS A 242 -6.57 18.33 -4.70
C CYS A 242 -6.17 19.05 -6.00
N PRO A 243 -7.06 19.26 -6.97
CA PRO A 243 -6.70 19.92 -8.23
C PRO A 243 -6.36 21.40 -8.05
N ALA A 244 -6.88 22.05 -6.99
CA ALA A 244 -6.58 23.43 -6.64
C ALA A 244 -5.40 23.58 -5.67
N GLU A 245 -4.77 22.45 -5.27
CA GLU A 245 -3.69 22.41 -4.27
C GLU A 245 -4.04 23.13 -2.96
N ALA A 246 -5.32 23.16 -2.61
CA ALA A 246 -5.84 23.85 -1.44
C ALA A 246 -5.61 23.08 -0.11
N LYS A 247 -5.27 21.78 -0.17
CA LYS A 247 -4.99 20.96 1.02
C LYS A 247 -3.50 20.91 1.31
N TYR A 248 -3.11 21.17 2.56
CA TYR A 248 -1.70 21.22 2.97
C TYR A 248 -1.51 20.84 4.45
N PHE A 249 -0.25 20.63 4.82
CA PHE A 249 0.19 20.51 6.21
C PHE A 249 1.13 21.66 6.54
N ASP A 250 0.98 22.25 7.72
CA ASP A 250 1.81 23.35 8.23
C ASP A 250 2.40 23.10 9.62
N ASP A 251 2.20 21.90 10.17
CA ASP A 251 2.80 21.51 11.45
C ASP A 251 4.32 21.44 11.34
N ALA A 252 5.01 22.12 12.26
CA ALA A 252 6.47 22.22 12.22
C ALA A 252 7.17 20.85 12.31
N GLY A 253 6.67 19.91 13.14
CA GLY A 253 7.21 18.56 13.25
C GLY A 253 7.01 17.73 11.98
N TYR A 254 5.84 17.84 11.37
CA TYR A 254 5.55 17.18 10.10
C TYR A 254 6.46 17.72 8.98
N LEU A 255 6.61 19.03 8.86
CA LEU A 255 7.44 19.66 7.84
C LEU A 255 8.92 19.33 8.04
N TYR A 256 9.39 19.35 9.29
CA TYR A 256 10.75 18.92 9.63
C TYR A 256 11.00 17.47 9.18
N HIS A 257 10.13 16.54 9.59
CA HIS A 257 10.27 15.13 9.22
C HIS A 257 10.20 14.92 7.70
N LYS A 258 9.32 15.64 7.00
CA LYS A 258 9.27 15.63 5.53
C LYS A 258 10.61 16.05 4.93
N SER A 259 11.17 17.20 5.37
CA SER A 259 12.45 17.73 4.86
C SER A 259 13.61 16.78 5.13
N GLU A 260 13.66 16.18 6.32
CA GLU A 260 14.66 15.19 6.69
C GLU A 260 14.60 13.95 5.78
N LEU A 261 13.40 13.44 5.49
CA LEU A 261 13.23 12.32 4.57
C LEU A 261 13.73 12.67 3.16
N GLU A 262 13.41 13.88 2.67
CA GLU A 262 13.84 14.36 1.35
C GLU A 262 15.36 14.49 1.25
N GLU A 263 16.03 14.88 2.33
CA GLU A 263 17.48 15.05 2.39
C GLU A 263 18.23 13.72 2.55
N VAL A 264 17.81 12.91 3.54
CA VAL A 264 18.52 11.68 3.93
C VAL A 264 18.32 10.56 2.90
N TYR A 265 17.14 10.47 2.31
CA TYR A 265 16.78 9.38 1.40
C TYR A 265 16.64 9.84 -0.07
N ALA A 266 17.39 10.88 -0.47
CA ALA A 266 17.36 11.41 -1.83
C ALA A 266 17.81 10.40 -2.90
N CYS A 267 18.75 9.49 -2.56
CA CYS A 267 19.20 8.45 -3.48
C CYS A 267 18.04 7.48 -3.81
N PRO A 268 17.82 7.17 -5.10
CA PRO A 268 16.77 6.24 -5.49
C PRO A 268 16.94 4.86 -4.87
N ALA A 269 15.90 4.37 -4.21
CA ALA A 269 15.85 3.00 -3.73
C ALA A 269 15.51 2.01 -4.87
N ALA A 270 15.89 0.75 -4.70
CA ALA A 270 15.56 -0.34 -5.61
C ALA A 270 14.24 -1.03 -5.23
N ASN A 271 13.57 -1.63 -6.20
CA ASN A 271 12.50 -2.58 -5.95
C ASN A 271 13.11 -3.91 -5.51
N GLU A 272 12.37 -4.69 -4.75
CA GLU A 272 12.79 -6.03 -4.32
C GLU A 272 11.68 -7.04 -4.57
N VAL A 273 12.04 -8.20 -5.13
CA VAL A 273 11.09 -9.27 -5.45
C VAL A 273 11.58 -10.62 -4.96
N PHE A 274 10.64 -11.45 -4.51
CA PHE A 274 10.86 -12.75 -3.89
C PHE A 274 10.00 -13.80 -4.60
N LEU A 275 10.63 -14.94 -4.95
CA LEU A 275 10.00 -16.03 -5.68
C LEU A 275 10.24 -17.37 -5.03
#